data_b668160c73b524a4f6308f4722a141d2
#
_entry.id   b668160c73b524a4f6308f4722a141d2
#
_cell.length_a   1.000
_cell.length_b   1.000
_cell.length_c   1.000
_cell.angle_alpha   90.00
_cell.angle_beta   90.00
_cell.angle_gamma   90.00
#
_symmetry.space_group_name_H-M   'P 1'
#
loop_
_entity.id
_entity.type
_entity.pdbx_description
1 polymer ?
#
loop_
_entity_poly.entity_id
_entity_poly.type
_entity_poly.pdbx_seq_one_letter_code
_entity_poly.pdbx_strand_id
1 'polypeptide(L)' 'MYHIVVLTDKKQDGEAYAKIITDYCADQKLFPLLEAYQDQEIFFKKIQKKVPDVVLLILPGVDGLN' A
#
# COMPACT_ATOMS: atom_id res chain seq x y z
N MET A 1 -5.99 -3.40 -15.17
CA MET A 1 -6.16 -3.63 -13.72
C MET A 1 -5.24 -2.71 -12.94
N TYR A 2 -5.77 -2.04 -11.94
CA TYR A 2 -4.94 -1.22 -11.07
C TYR A 2 -4.10 -2.07 -10.14
N HIS A 3 -2.87 -1.68 -9.98
CA HIS A 3 -1.95 -2.31 -9.05
C HIS A 3 -1.57 -1.28 -7.99
N ILE A 4 -1.98 -1.51 -6.76
CA ILE A 4 -1.74 -0.60 -5.64
C ILE A 4 -0.81 -1.27 -4.66
N VAL A 5 0.26 -0.58 -4.30
CA VAL A 5 1.23 -1.10 -3.33
C VAL A 5 1.28 -0.15 -2.13
N VAL A 6 1.20 -0.71 -0.95
CA VAL A 6 1.23 0.03 0.30
C VAL A 6 2.46 -0.38 1.10
N LEU A 7 3.24 0.59 1.53
CA LEU A 7 4.36 0.34 2.43
C LEU A 7 4.03 0.96 3.78
N THR A 8 4.00 0.12 4.81
CA THR A 8 3.73 0.56 6.17
C THR A 8 4.82 0.06 7.10
N ASP A 9 4.88 0.65 8.29
CA ASP A 9 5.82 0.20 9.32
C ASP A 9 5.33 -1.07 10.01
N LYS A 10 4.02 -1.18 10.21
CA LYS A 10 3.43 -2.30 10.93
C LYS A 10 2.48 -3.07 10.04
N LYS A 11 2.52 -4.40 10.15
CA LYS A 11 1.67 -5.27 9.35
C LYS A 11 0.18 -4.96 9.57
N GLN A 12 -0.21 -4.72 10.82
CA GLN A 12 -1.61 -4.45 11.15
C GLN A 12 -2.09 -3.15 10.49
N ASP A 13 -1.22 -2.15 10.37
CA ASP A 13 -1.57 -0.92 9.68
C ASP A 13 -1.77 -1.17 8.19
N GLY A 14 -0.89 -1.98 7.60
CA GLY A 14 -1.03 -2.35 6.20
C GLY A 14 -2.35 -3.06 5.91
N GLU A 15 -2.73 -3.97 6.80
CA GLU A 15 -3.99 -4.69 6.66
C GLU A 15 -5.18 -3.76 6.79
N ALA A 16 -5.12 -2.81 7.74
CA ALA A 16 -6.22 -1.86 7.94
C ALA A 16 -6.40 -0.96 6.72
N TYR A 17 -5.30 -0.42 6.19
CA TYR A 17 -5.39 0.43 5.00
C TYR A 17 -5.80 -0.36 3.78
N ALA A 18 -5.30 -1.59 3.64
CA ALA A 18 -5.69 -2.45 2.53
C ALA A 18 -7.19 -2.70 2.53
N LYS A 19 -7.77 -2.93 3.70
CA LYS A 19 -9.21 -3.14 3.82
C LYS A 19 -9.99 -1.89 3.43
N ILE A 20 -9.56 -0.72 3.91
CA ILE A 20 -10.22 0.55 3.60
C ILE A 20 -10.20 0.80 2.10
N ILE A 21 -9.04 0.59 1.47
CA ILE A 21 -8.89 0.80 0.03
C ILE A 21 -9.74 -0.19 -0.75
N THR A 22 -9.72 -1.45 -0.34
CA THR A 22 -10.50 -2.50 -1.01
C THR A 22 -11.99 -2.19 -0.92
N ASP A 23 -12.47 -1.79 0.25
CA ASP A 23 -13.88 -1.46 0.43
C ASP A 23 -14.29 -0.25 -0.42
N TYR A 24 -13.45 0.77 -0.45
CA TYR A 24 -13.71 1.95 -1.29
C TYR A 24 -13.75 1.58 -2.77
N CYS A 25 -12.78 0.81 -3.22
CA CYS A 25 -12.71 0.42 -4.62
C CYS A 25 -13.88 -0.48 -5.01
N ALA A 26 -14.29 -1.38 -4.12
CA ALA A 26 -15.45 -2.24 -4.37
C ALA A 26 -16.73 -1.41 -4.53
N ASP A 27 -16.87 -0.37 -3.73
CA ASP A 27 -18.00 0.55 -3.83
C ASP A 27 -18.04 1.25 -5.19
N GLN A 28 -16.89 1.49 -5.78
CA GLN A 28 -16.75 2.07 -7.12
C GLN A 28 -16.69 1.01 -8.22
N LYS A 29 -16.91 -0.25 -7.87
CA LYS A 29 -16.83 -1.39 -8.78
C LYS A 29 -15.45 -1.57 -9.39
N LEU A 30 -14.42 -1.22 -8.64
CA LEU A 30 -13.03 -1.41 -9.01
C LEU A 30 -12.43 -2.52 -8.15
N PHE A 31 -11.64 -3.38 -8.77
CA PHE A 31 -11.04 -4.51 -8.06
C PHE A 31 -9.54 -4.54 -8.33
N PRO A 32 -8.77 -3.68 -7.65
CA PRO A 32 -7.34 -3.59 -7.88
C PRO A 32 -6.58 -4.76 -7.26
N LEU A 33 -5.40 -5.01 -7.80
CA LEU A 33 -4.45 -5.88 -7.13
C LEU A 33 -3.78 -5.03 -6.05
N LEU A 34 -3.95 -5.44 -4.80
CA LEU A 34 -3.45 -4.68 -3.66
C LEU A 34 -2.42 -5.50 -2.91
N GLU A 35 -1.24 -4.92 -2.70
CA GLU A 35 -0.16 -5.56 -1.97
C GLU A 35 0.32 -4.62 -0.87
N ALA A 36 0.63 -5.19 0.30
CA ALA A 36 1.15 -4.41 1.43
C ALA A 36 2.48 -4.98 1.87
N TYR A 37 3.44 -4.12 2.11
CA TYR A 37 4.78 -4.50 2.55
C TYR A 37 5.18 -3.73 3.79
N GLN A 38 6.05 -4.33 4.59
CA GLN A 38 6.62 -3.69 5.78
C GLN A 38 8.13 -3.52 5.65
N ASP A 39 8.76 -4.24 4.72
CA ASP A 39 10.20 -4.19 4.51
C ASP A 39 10.50 -3.34 3.27
N GLN A 40 11.27 -2.28 3.46
CA GLN A 40 11.61 -1.36 2.36
C GLN A 40 12.39 -2.05 1.25
N GLU A 41 13.31 -2.94 1.59
CA GLU A 41 14.11 -3.62 0.58
C GLU A 41 13.26 -4.50 -0.32
N ILE A 42 12.35 -5.26 0.28
CA ILE A 42 11.43 -6.10 -0.47
C ILE A 42 10.52 -5.24 -1.32
N PHE A 43 10.02 -4.15 -0.75
CA PHE A 43 9.16 -3.21 -1.45
C PHE A 43 9.86 -2.65 -2.70
N PHE A 44 11.09 -2.16 -2.55
CA PHE A 44 11.82 -1.59 -3.68
C PHE A 44 12.11 -2.63 -4.76
N LYS A 45 12.44 -3.85 -4.36
CA LYS A 45 12.68 -4.92 -5.34
C LYS A 45 11.42 -5.23 -6.15
N LYS A 46 10.27 -5.23 -5.48
CA LYS A 46 9.01 -5.54 -6.16
C LYS A 46 8.61 -4.44 -7.13
N ILE A 47 8.73 -3.18 -6.75
CA ILE A 47 8.35 -2.09 -7.66
C ILE A 47 9.32 -1.95 -8.82
N GLN A 48 10.56 -2.40 -8.69
CA GLN A 48 11.50 -2.40 -9.81
C GLN A 48 11.13 -3.45 -10.84
N LYS A 49 10.61 -4.59 -10.40
CA LYS A 49 10.19 -5.63 -11.31
C LYS A 49 8.88 -5.29 -12.01
N LYS A 50 7.95 -4.71 -11.27
CA LYS A 50 6.65 -4.36 -11.80
C LYS A 50 6.22 -3.06 -11.16
N VAL A 51 6.20 -2.01 -11.94
CA VAL A 51 5.83 -0.68 -11.45
C VAL A 51 4.33 -0.64 -11.15
N PRO A 52 3.93 -0.32 -9.93
CA PRO A 52 2.52 -0.21 -9.59
C PRO A 52 1.93 1.09 -10.14
N ASP A 53 0.61 1.12 -10.23
CA ASP A 53 -0.11 2.32 -10.64
C ASP A 53 -0.15 3.35 -9.52
N VAL A 54 -0.28 2.88 -8.28
CA VAL A 54 -0.35 3.75 -7.10
C VAL A 54 0.53 3.17 -6.01
N VAL A 55 1.28 4.04 -5.35
CA VAL A 55 2.10 3.69 -4.19
C VAL A 55 1.69 4.56 -3.03
N LEU A 56 1.38 3.93 -1.90
CA LEU A 56 1.06 4.62 -0.66
C LEU A 56 2.14 4.36 0.36
N LEU A 57 2.76 5.41 0.85
CA LEU A 57 3.79 5.32 1.87
C LEU A 57 3.22 5.83 3.20
N ILE A 58 3.07 4.92 4.15
CA ILE A 58 2.54 5.25 5.46
C ILE A 58 3.63 4.91 6.46
N LEU A 59 4.50 5.87 6.71
CA LEU A 59 5.68 5.67 7.51
C LEU A 59 5.57 6.41 8.85
N PRO A 60 6.10 5.82 9.91
CA PRO A 60 6.13 6.49 11.20
C PRO A 60 7.07 7.68 11.16
N GLY A 61 6.86 8.63 12.01
CA GLY A 61 7.72 9.78 12.10
C GLY A 61 7.30 10.96 11.25
N VAL A 62 6.47 10.73 10.24
CA VAL A 62 5.93 11.84 9.45
C VAL A 62 5.13 12.77 10.36
N ASP A 63 4.34 12.18 11.23
CA ASP A 63 3.56 12.94 12.19
C ASP A 63 4.44 13.62 13.23
N GLY A 64 5.57 13.02 13.54
CA GLY A 64 6.49 13.57 14.52
C GLY A 64 7.16 14.86 14.10
N LEU A 65 7.07 15.17 12.83
CA LEU A 65 7.63 16.41 12.31
C LEU A 65 6.79 17.63 12.67
N ASN A 66 5.62 17.38 13.09
CA ASN A 66 4.69 18.46 13.48
C ASN A 66 4.89 18.88 14.95
#